data_96052e679ac722b36493536633e0edab
#
_entry.id   96052e679ac722b36493536633e0edab
#
_cell.length_a   1.000
_cell.length_b   1.000
_cell.length_c   1.000
_cell.angle_alpha   90.00
_cell.angle_beta   90.00
_cell.angle_gamma   90.00
#
_symmetry.space_group_name_H-M   'P 1'
#
loop_
_entity.id
_entity.type
_entity.pdbx_description
1 polymer ?
#
loop_
_entity_poly.entity_id
_entity_poly.type
_entity_poly.pdbx_seq_one_letter_code
_entity_poly.pdbx_strand_id
1 'polypeptide(L)'
;TTKGTGMNKLLELFCDVDDFCSVFIPQWQQQLLADGDRKRQRASRMTASEIMTIIIAFHMSHHRDFKNFYIGNLQRFYRKEFPLMLSYTRFLEMMPSVLVPLSVYFTQLKAEPTGIEFIDSTSIKVCHNLRIPRHKVFDGTAQRGKGTMGWFYGFKLHLIVNHLGGIVAAKLTPANVDDRKPAKELANGLPDRLYGDKGY
;
A
#
# COMPACT_ATOMS: atom_id res chain seq x y z
N THR A 1 -10.14 -2.27 -28.90
CA THR A 1 -10.10 -0.88 -28.41
C THR A 1 -9.77 -0.74 -26.91
N THR A 2 -9.76 -1.81 -26.16
CA THR A 2 -9.47 -1.82 -24.69
C THR A 2 -7.98 -1.71 -24.34
N LYS A 3 -7.05 -1.95 -25.27
CA LYS A 3 -5.59 -1.83 -25.00
C LYS A 3 -5.10 -0.39 -24.86
N GLY A 4 -5.67 0.56 -25.57
CA GLY A 4 -5.23 1.96 -25.51
C GLY A 4 -5.55 2.65 -24.17
N THR A 5 -6.72 2.37 -23.60
CA THR A 5 -7.15 2.98 -22.34
C THR A 5 -6.33 2.50 -21.13
N GLY A 6 -5.90 1.23 -21.14
CA GLY A 6 -5.06 0.66 -20.07
C GLY A 6 -3.62 1.18 -20.12
N MET A 7 -3.08 1.42 -21.32
CA MET A 7 -1.73 1.94 -21.51
C MET A 7 -1.62 3.40 -21.06
N ASN A 8 -2.60 4.25 -21.41
CA ASN A 8 -2.62 5.65 -20.99
C ASN A 8 -2.65 5.77 -19.46
N LYS A 9 -3.48 4.97 -18.79
CA LYS A 9 -3.54 4.95 -17.31
C LYS A 9 -2.23 4.49 -16.65
N LEU A 10 -1.53 3.52 -17.25
CA LEU A 10 -0.24 3.07 -16.73
C LEU A 10 0.83 4.14 -16.90
N LEU A 11 0.82 4.85 -18.02
CA LEU A 11 1.75 5.94 -18.28
C LEU A 11 1.49 7.14 -17.37
N GLU A 12 0.23 7.54 -17.19
CA GLU A 12 -0.17 8.58 -16.25
C GLU A 12 0.27 8.24 -14.83
N LEU A 13 0.01 7.01 -14.38
CA LEU A 13 0.47 6.52 -13.08
C LEU A 13 2.00 6.56 -12.96
N PHE A 14 2.72 6.13 -14.00
CA PHE A 14 4.18 6.15 -13.98
C PHE A 14 4.71 7.58 -13.86
N CYS A 15 4.20 8.53 -14.64
CA CYS A 15 4.62 9.93 -14.57
C CYS A 15 4.39 10.51 -13.17
N ASP A 16 3.22 10.30 -12.58
CA ASP A 16 2.89 10.80 -11.24
C ASP A 16 3.81 10.20 -10.16
N VAL A 17 4.06 8.89 -10.21
CA VAL A 17 4.99 8.22 -9.29
C VAL A 17 6.43 8.65 -9.53
N ASP A 18 6.84 8.88 -10.78
CA ASP A 18 8.21 9.27 -11.13
C ASP A 18 8.50 10.73 -10.72
N ASP A 19 7.54 11.63 -10.89
CA ASP A 19 7.62 13.01 -10.39
C ASP A 19 7.81 13.04 -8.87
N PHE A 20 7.04 12.25 -8.12
CA PHE A 20 7.26 12.07 -6.69
C PHE A 20 8.65 11.50 -6.36
N CYS A 21 9.04 10.42 -7.03
CA CYS A 21 10.32 9.74 -6.77
C CYS A 21 11.52 10.65 -7.10
N SER A 22 11.43 11.47 -8.12
CA SER A 22 12.50 12.38 -8.54
C SER A 22 12.86 13.40 -7.45
N VAL A 23 11.87 13.79 -6.64
CA VAL A 23 12.04 14.71 -5.51
C VAL A 23 12.39 13.96 -4.22
N PHE A 24 11.62 12.92 -3.89
CA PHE A 24 11.71 12.24 -2.60
C PHE A 24 12.94 11.35 -2.47
N ILE A 25 13.25 10.54 -3.49
CA ILE A 25 14.30 9.51 -3.38
C ILE A 25 15.69 10.09 -3.09
N PRO A 26 16.17 11.17 -3.77
CA PRO A 26 17.47 11.74 -3.48
C PRO A 26 17.60 12.23 -2.03
N GLN A 27 16.57 12.90 -1.52
CA GLN A 27 16.55 13.44 -0.14
C GLN A 27 16.56 12.30 0.88
N TRP A 28 15.72 11.29 0.70
CA TRP A 28 15.66 10.13 1.57
C TRP A 28 16.96 9.33 1.59
N GLN A 29 17.59 9.13 0.43
CA GLN A 29 18.88 8.44 0.32
C GLN A 29 20.00 9.21 1.02
N GLN A 30 20.02 10.53 0.88
CA GLN A 30 20.99 11.40 1.57
C GLN A 30 20.83 11.27 3.11
N GLN A 31 19.60 11.24 3.61
CA GLN A 31 19.32 11.05 5.03
C GLN A 31 19.80 9.67 5.52
N LEU A 32 19.50 8.59 4.80
CA LEU A 32 19.97 7.24 5.14
C LEU A 32 21.50 7.10 5.19
N LEU A 33 22.21 7.87 4.35
CA LEU A 33 23.67 7.91 4.37
C LEU A 33 24.19 8.71 5.58
N ALA A 34 23.54 9.84 5.91
CA ALA A 34 23.89 10.67 7.05
C ALA A 34 23.67 9.95 8.39
N ASP A 35 22.58 9.18 8.50
CA ASP A 35 22.23 8.41 9.71
C ASP A 35 23.05 7.11 9.85
N GLY A 36 23.89 6.78 8.86
CA GLY A 36 24.75 5.59 8.88
C GLY A 36 24.03 4.26 8.59
N ASP A 37 22.72 4.30 8.31
CA ASP A 37 21.90 3.13 7.99
C ASP A 37 22.28 2.49 6.65
N ARG A 38 22.94 3.24 5.78
CA ARG A 38 23.47 2.78 4.50
C ARG A 38 24.92 3.19 4.29
N LYS A 39 25.80 2.22 4.07
CA LYS A 39 27.22 2.48 3.78
C LYS A 39 27.51 2.69 2.28
N ARG A 40 26.64 2.25 1.39
CA ARG A 40 26.86 2.33 -0.06
C ARG A 40 25.53 2.29 -0.82
N GLN A 41 25.40 3.20 -1.77
CA GLN A 41 24.30 3.19 -2.72
C GLN A 41 24.70 2.36 -3.94
N ARG A 42 24.01 1.26 -4.19
CA ARG A 42 24.17 0.46 -5.41
C ARG A 42 22.98 0.74 -6.32
N ALA A 43 23.28 1.18 -7.55
CA ALA A 43 22.24 1.38 -8.55
C ALA A 43 21.45 0.07 -8.78
N SER A 44 20.14 0.17 -8.72
CA SER A 44 19.25 -0.92 -9.12
C SER A 44 19.07 -0.88 -10.63
N ARG A 45 18.78 -2.03 -11.21
CA ARG A 45 18.47 -2.16 -12.63
C ARG A 45 17.13 -1.53 -12.98
N MET A 46 16.15 -1.67 -12.10
CA MET A 46 14.87 -0.95 -12.15
C MET A 46 14.89 0.22 -11.19
N THR A 47 14.28 1.33 -11.57
CA THR A 47 14.10 2.48 -10.68
C THR A 47 13.09 2.23 -9.60
N ALA A 48 13.10 3.05 -8.54
CA ALA A 48 12.06 2.98 -7.51
C ALA A 48 10.68 3.30 -8.08
N SER A 49 10.59 4.26 -8.99
CA SER A 49 9.36 4.63 -9.68
C SER A 49 8.77 3.48 -10.50
N GLU A 50 9.59 2.74 -11.25
CA GLU A 50 9.15 1.54 -11.99
C GLU A 50 8.60 0.47 -11.05
N ILE A 51 9.29 0.20 -9.92
CA ILE A 51 8.86 -0.81 -8.95
C ILE A 51 7.55 -0.40 -8.28
N MET A 52 7.44 0.85 -7.84
CA MET A 52 6.22 1.39 -7.23
C MET A 52 5.04 1.37 -8.20
N THR A 53 5.25 1.82 -9.44
CA THR A 53 4.22 1.79 -10.49
C THR A 53 3.70 0.38 -10.74
N ILE A 54 4.57 -0.61 -10.81
CA ILE A 54 4.16 -2.02 -11.00
C ILE A 54 3.33 -2.54 -9.81
N ILE A 55 3.72 -2.19 -8.59
CA ILE A 55 2.96 -2.58 -7.38
C ILE A 55 1.56 -1.94 -7.40
N ILE A 56 1.47 -0.65 -7.67
CA ILE A 56 0.18 0.07 -7.71
C ILE A 56 -0.67 -0.46 -8.87
N ALA A 57 -0.09 -0.63 -10.06
CA ALA A 57 -0.79 -1.14 -11.23
C ALA A 57 -1.38 -2.55 -11.02
N PHE A 58 -0.69 -3.41 -10.24
CA PHE A 58 -1.26 -4.70 -9.84
C PHE A 58 -2.57 -4.52 -9.05
N HIS A 59 -2.58 -3.64 -8.05
CA HIS A 59 -3.78 -3.40 -7.23
C HIS A 59 -4.90 -2.69 -8.01
N MET A 60 -4.57 -1.90 -9.03
CA MET A 60 -5.54 -1.31 -9.95
C MET A 60 -6.05 -2.32 -11.01
N SER A 61 -5.36 -3.45 -11.17
CA SER A 61 -5.71 -4.48 -12.14
C SER A 61 -6.72 -5.47 -11.56
N HIS A 62 -7.40 -6.22 -12.42
CA HIS A 62 -8.31 -7.29 -12.01
C HIS A 62 -7.60 -8.65 -11.83
N HIS A 63 -6.26 -8.68 -11.78
CA HIS A 63 -5.51 -9.92 -11.61
C HIS A 63 -5.61 -10.43 -10.17
N ARG A 64 -5.89 -11.72 -10.04
CA ARG A 64 -6.09 -12.36 -8.74
C ARG A 64 -4.79 -12.56 -7.96
N ASP A 65 -3.68 -12.77 -8.66
CA ASP A 65 -2.36 -12.96 -8.04
C ASP A 65 -1.27 -12.20 -8.79
N PHE A 66 -0.26 -11.78 -8.03
CA PHE A 66 0.83 -10.97 -8.53
C PHE A 66 1.71 -11.70 -9.55
N LYS A 67 1.89 -13.02 -9.41
CA LYS A 67 2.72 -13.81 -10.34
C LYS A 67 2.12 -13.81 -11.75
N ASN A 68 0.83 -14.06 -11.87
CA ASN A 68 0.13 -13.99 -13.16
C ASN A 68 0.14 -12.59 -13.75
N PHE A 69 -0.05 -11.57 -12.93
CA PHE A 69 0.07 -10.18 -13.38
C PHE A 69 1.47 -9.89 -13.91
N TYR A 70 2.52 -10.24 -13.15
CA TYR A 70 3.90 -9.92 -13.52
C TYR A 70 4.38 -10.71 -14.74
N ILE A 71 4.24 -12.04 -14.72
CA ILE A 71 4.75 -12.92 -15.79
C ILE A 71 3.79 -12.96 -16.97
N GLY A 72 2.50 -13.15 -16.72
CA GLY A 72 1.49 -13.36 -17.76
C GLY A 72 1.07 -12.09 -18.49
N ASN A 73 1.12 -10.95 -17.80
CA ASN A 73 0.69 -9.67 -18.37
C ASN A 73 1.89 -8.72 -18.60
N LEU A 74 2.57 -8.28 -17.54
CA LEU A 74 3.64 -7.27 -17.66
C LEU A 74 4.79 -7.73 -18.57
N GLN A 75 5.40 -8.88 -18.28
CA GLN A 75 6.52 -9.37 -19.08
C GLN A 75 6.14 -9.66 -20.53
N ARG A 76 4.87 -9.98 -20.79
CA ARG A 76 4.38 -10.33 -22.12
C ARG A 76 4.00 -9.12 -22.95
N PHE A 77 3.36 -8.11 -22.35
CA PHE A 77 2.73 -7.02 -23.09
C PHE A 77 3.37 -5.66 -22.88
N TYR A 78 4.12 -5.46 -21.77
CA TYR A 78 4.67 -4.15 -21.36
C TYR A 78 6.21 -4.16 -21.26
N ARG A 79 6.86 -5.08 -21.97
CA ARG A 79 8.34 -5.17 -21.95
C ARG A 79 9.03 -4.00 -22.64
N LYS A 80 8.33 -3.30 -23.51
CA LYS A 80 8.84 -2.09 -24.18
C LYS A 80 8.88 -0.91 -23.23
N GLU A 81 7.87 -0.82 -22.36
CA GLU A 81 7.69 0.22 -21.35
C GLU A 81 8.65 0.00 -20.16
N PHE A 82 8.96 -1.26 -19.84
CA PHE A 82 9.90 -1.64 -18.80
C PHE A 82 11.07 -2.46 -19.37
N PRO A 83 12.01 -1.83 -20.13
CA PRO A 83 13.07 -2.56 -20.84
C PRO A 83 14.05 -3.28 -19.92
N LEU A 84 14.24 -2.78 -18.70
CA LEU A 84 15.15 -3.33 -17.69
C LEU A 84 14.45 -4.24 -16.67
N MET A 85 13.27 -4.76 -17.01
CA MET A 85 12.47 -5.60 -16.13
C MET A 85 13.26 -6.77 -15.56
N LEU A 86 13.12 -6.96 -14.24
CA LEU A 86 13.77 -8.02 -13.48
C LEU A 86 13.05 -9.36 -13.66
N SER A 87 13.70 -10.48 -13.26
CA SER A 87 12.98 -11.72 -13.05
C SER A 87 11.97 -11.59 -11.91
N TYR A 88 10.93 -12.42 -11.92
CA TYR A 88 9.88 -12.37 -10.87
C TYR A 88 10.45 -12.46 -9.45
N THR A 89 11.33 -13.44 -9.21
CA THR A 89 11.96 -13.61 -7.88
C THR A 89 12.76 -12.39 -7.48
N ARG A 90 13.57 -11.85 -8.41
CA ARG A 90 14.37 -10.65 -8.12
C ARG A 90 13.51 -9.41 -7.90
N PHE A 91 12.38 -9.29 -8.58
CA PHE A 91 11.43 -8.21 -8.33
C PHE A 91 10.86 -8.28 -6.91
N LEU A 92 10.45 -9.49 -6.45
CA LEU A 92 9.95 -9.68 -5.08
C LEU A 92 11.00 -9.29 -4.02
N GLU A 93 12.28 -9.58 -4.26
CA GLU A 93 13.38 -9.16 -3.38
C GLU A 93 13.55 -7.64 -3.33
N MET A 94 13.18 -6.94 -4.39
CA MET A 94 13.29 -5.48 -4.47
C MET A 94 12.08 -4.74 -3.88
N MET A 95 10.90 -5.37 -3.81
CA MET A 95 9.68 -4.72 -3.30
C MET A 95 9.85 -4.09 -1.90
N PRO A 96 10.52 -4.72 -0.92
CA PRO A 96 10.73 -4.09 0.39
C PRO A 96 11.50 -2.77 0.33
N SER A 97 12.37 -2.57 -0.66
CA SER A 97 13.17 -1.34 -0.78
C SER A 97 12.36 -0.08 -1.10
N VAL A 98 11.15 -0.24 -1.62
CA VAL A 98 10.25 0.87 -1.95
C VAL A 98 9.10 1.03 -0.94
N LEU A 99 9.10 0.29 0.16
CA LEU A 99 8.01 0.35 1.14
C LEU A 99 7.87 1.76 1.76
N VAL A 100 8.98 2.37 2.15
CA VAL A 100 8.98 3.73 2.73
C VAL A 100 8.54 4.76 1.69
N PRO A 101 9.16 4.86 0.50
CA PRO A 101 8.70 5.76 -0.55
C PRO A 101 7.21 5.58 -0.89
N LEU A 102 6.75 4.34 -1.00
CA LEU A 102 5.36 4.03 -1.29
C LEU A 102 4.40 4.53 -0.19
N SER A 103 4.80 4.37 1.08
CA SER A 103 4.01 4.85 2.22
C SER A 103 3.93 6.38 2.25
N VAL A 104 5.03 7.08 1.96
CA VAL A 104 5.05 8.54 1.88
C VAL A 104 4.22 9.03 0.70
N TYR A 105 4.35 8.40 -0.47
CA TYR A 105 3.54 8.70 -1.64
C TYR A 105 2.04 8.61 -1.34
N PHE A 106 1.57 7.51 -0.75
CA PHE A 106 0.17 7.37 -0.35
C PHE A 106 -0.27 8.39 0.71
N THR A 107 0.65 8.84 1.56
CA THR A 107 0.35 9.89 2.53
C THR A 107 0.10 11.24 1.86
N GLN A 108 0.82 11.54 0.77
CA GLN A 108 0.60 12.76 -0.01
C GLN A 108 -0.69 12.73 -0.84
N LEU A 109 -1.19 11.54 -1.18
CA LEU A 109 -2.44 11.37 -1.92
C LEU A 109 -3.71 11.44 -1.04
N LYS A 110 -3.55 11.66 0.28
CA LYS A 110 -4.73 11.82 1.15
C LYS A 110 -5.56 13.02 0.75
N ALA A 111 -6.87 12.82 0.81
CA ALA A 111 -7.83 13.90 0.58
C ALA A 111 -7.88 14.84 1.79
N GLU A 112 -8.22 16.11 1.55
CA GLU A 112 -8.49 17.06 2.60
C GLU A 112 -9.82 16.76 3.32
N PRO A 113 -9.89 16.99 4.63
CA PRO A 113 -11.15 16.92 5.36
C PRO A 113 -12.17 17.93 4.81
N THR A 114 -13.44 17.56 4.79
CA THR A 114 -14.51 18.39 4.25
C THR A 114 -15.56 18.81 5.29
N GLY A 115 -15.35 18.40 6.58
CA GLY A 115 -16.26 18.66 7.69
C GLY A 115 -17.33 17.59 7.90
N ILE A 116 -17.44 16.62 6.98
CA ILE A 116 -18.29 15.44 7.10
C ILE A 116 -17.46 14.22 6.71
N GLU A 117 -17.05 13.47 7.71
CA GLU A 117 -16.19 12.29 7.54
C GLU A 117 -16.88 11.04 8.09
N PHE A 118 -16.53 9.90 7.50
CA PHE A 118 -17.02 8.60 7.88
C PHE A 118 -15.84 7.71 8.26
N ILE A 119 -15.93 7.04 9.41
CA ILE A 119 -14.93 6.07 9.85
C ILE A 119 -15.51 4.66 9.77
N ASP A 120 -14.71 3.74 9.21
CA ASP A 120 -15.04 2.32 9.18
C ASP A 120 -13.77 1.47 9.28
N SER A 121 -13.92 0.20 9.67
CA SER A 121 -12.84 -0.76 9.70
C SER A 121 -13.14 -2.01 8.89
N THR A 122 -12.15 -2.48 8.19
CA THR A 122 -12.23 -3.75 7.47
C THR A 122 -11.17 -4.73 7.94
N SER A 123 -11.51 -6.02 8.00
CA SER A 123 -10.58 -7.07 8.42
C SER A 123 -9.74 -7.57 7.24
N ILE A 124 -8.43 -7.56 7.42
CA ILE A 124 -7.45 -8.15 6.50
C ILE A 124 -7.01 -9.49 7.06
N LYS A 125 -7.56 -10.57 6.50
CA LYS A 125 -7.23 -11.95 6.90
C LYS A 125 -5.91 -12.36 6.26
N VAL A 126 -4.94 -12.75 7.08
CA VAL A 126 -3.61 -13.18 6.62
C VAL A 126 -3.62 -14.64 6.15
N CYS A 127 -4.29 -15.51 6.91
CA CYS A 127 -4.43 -16.92 6.57
C CYS A 127 -5.69 -17.53 7.19
N HIS A 128 -6.02 -18.72 6.73
CA HIS A 128 -7.08 -19.51 7.37
C HIS A 128 -6.66 -19.94 8.77
N ASN A 129 -7.61 -19.98 9.73
CA ASN A 129 -7.34 -20.22 11.15
C ASN A 129 -6.54 -21.52 11.41
N LEU A 130 -6.75 -22.58 10.63
CA LEU A 130 -5.98 -23.84 10.73
C LEU A 130 -4.50 -23.72 10.34
N ARG A 131 -4.13 -22.63 9.64
CA ARG A 131 -2.75 -22.38 9.20
C ARG A 131 -1.95 -21.51 10.15
N ILE A 132 -2.58 -20.92 11.16
CA ILE A 132 -1.91 -19.99 12.10
C ILE A 132 -0.63 -20.60 12.70
N PRO A 133 -0.60 -21.85 13.20
CA PRO A 133 0.60 -22.41 13.81
C PRO A 133 1.79 -22.58 12.84
N ARG A 134 1.52 -22.60 11.54
CA ARG A 134 2.54 -22.74 10.48
C ARG A 134 2.88 -21.41 9.80
N HIS A 135 2.17 -20.34 10.14
CA HIS A 135 2.34 -19.03 9.51
C HIS A 135 3.45 -18.26 10.22
N LYS A 136 4.55 -17.99 9.49
CA LYS A 136 5.73 -17.30 10.04
C LYS A 136 5.90 -15.85 9.58
N VAL A 137 5.28 -15.48 8.44
CA VAL A 137 5.56 -14.17 7.80
C VAL A 137 5.13 -12.99 8.67
N PHE A 138 3.97 -13.09 9.33
CA PHE A 138 3.44 -12.05 10.21
C PHE A 138 3.38 -12.49 11.67
N ASP A 139 4.24 -13.45 12.04
CA ASP A 139 4.36 -13.88 13.43
C ASP A 139 4.80 -12.70 14.31
N GLY A 140 4.18 -12.53 15.46
CA GLY A 140 4.42 -11.39 16.35
C GLY A 140 3.74 -10.08 15.95
N THR A 141 3.32 -9.91 14.69
CA THR A 141 2.65 -8.67 14.23
C THR A 141 1.16 -8.83 13.96
N ALA A 142 0.75 -9.91 13.28
CA ALA A 142 -0.66 -10.24 13.15
C ALA A 142 -1.19 -10.89 14.43
N GLN A 143 -2.45 -10.66 14.75
CA GLN A 143 -3.10 -11.20 15.94
C GLN A 143 -4.46 -11.83 15.60
N ARG A 144 -4.99 -12.66 16.51
CA ARG A 144 -6.37 -13.15 16.42
C ARG A 144 -7.34 -12.06 16.88
N GLY A 145 -8.35 -11.78 16.07
CA GLY A 145 -9.42 -10.88 16.38
C GLY A 145 -10.78 -11.49 16.05
N LYS A 146 -11.85 -10.92 16.60
CA LYS A 146 -13.22 -11.28 16.30
C LYS A 146 -13.85 -10.18 15.46
N GLY A 147 -14.36 -10.53 14.31
CA GLY A 147 -15.17 -9.66 13.45
C GLY A 147 -16.60 -10.18 13.36
N THR A 148 -17.45 -9.53 12.58
CA THR A 148 -18.83 -9.94 12.30
C THR A 148 -18.92 -11.36 11.74
N MET A 149 -17.94 -11.78 10.96
CA MET A 149 -17.87 -13.13 10.36
C MET A 149 -17.14 -14.17 11.23
N GLY A 150 -16.93 -13.86 12.52
CA GLY A 150 -16.24 -14.76 13.46
C GLY A 150 -14.77 -14.44 13.66
N TRP A 151 -14.03 -15.43 14.20
CA TRP A 151 -12.61 -15.28 14.49
C TRP A 151 -11.75 -15.32 13.24
N PHE A 152 -10.77 -14.41 13.16
CA PHE A 152 -9.77 -14.38 12.09
C PHE A 152 -8.38 -14.03 12.63
N TYR A 153 -7.35 -14.35 11.87
CA TYR A 153 -5.97 -13.97 12.15
C TYR A 153 -5.49 -12.96 11.12
N GLY A 154 -5.03 -11.82 11.57
CA GLY A 154 -4.60 -10.76 10.66
C GLY A 154 -4.57 -9.37 11.28
N PHE A 155 -5.08 -8.43 10.51
CA PHE A 155 -5.10 -7.00 10.81
C PHE A 155 -6.49 -6.41 10.62
N LYS A 156 -6.69 -5.21 11.14
CA LYS A 156 -7.81 -4.33 10.81
C LYS A 156 -7.26 -3.07 10.12
N LEU A 157 -7.85 -2.71 9.00
CA LEU A 157 -7.59 -1.45 8.32
C LEU A 157 -8.72 -0.48 8.68
N HIS A 158 -8.38 0.57 9.40
CA HIS A 158 -9.28 1.66 9.72
C HIS A 158 -9.11 2.76 8.70
N LEU A 159 -10.20 3.24 8.14
CA LEU A 159 -10.21 4.31 7.14
C LEU A 159 -11.14 5.43 7.59
N ILE A 160 -10.70 6.66 7.39
CA ILE A 160 -11.58 7.83 7.41
C ILE A 160 -11.69 8.33 5.97
N VAL A 161 -12.92 8.44 5.49
CA VAL A 161 -13.24 8.96 4.16
C VAL A 161 -14.12 10.18 4.29
N ASN A 162 -13.91 11.18 3.44
CA ASN A 162 -14.80 12.34 3.38
C ASN A 162 -16.07 12.03 2.57
N HIS A 163 -17.04 12.93 2.58
CA HIS A 163 -18.32 12.75 1.88
C HIS A 163 -18.17 12.68 0.34
N LEU A 164 -17.02 13.05 -0.21
CA LEU A 164 -16.68 12.92 -1.63
C LEU A 164 -16.04 11.57 -1.96
N GLY A 165 -15.83 10.67 -0.94
CA GLY A 165 -15.19 9.37 -1.11
C GLY A 165 -13.65 9.40 -1.08
N GLY A 166 -13.05 10.54 -0.78
CA GLY A 166 -11.60 10.67 -0.63
C GLY A 166 -11.11 10.12 0.71
N ILE A 167 -10.01 9.38 0.73
CA ILE A 167 -9.39 8.86 1.95
C ILE A 167 -8.63 10.00 2.65
N VAL A 168 -9.10 10.38 3.84
CA VAL A 168 -8.49 11.42 4.67
C VAL A 168 -7.44 10.83 5.61
N ALA A 169 -7.73 9.68 6.21
CA ALA A 169 -6.81 9.00 7.11
C ALA A 169 -6.92 7.48 6.99
N ALA A 170 -5.82 6.79 7.24
CA ALA A 170 -5.76 5.33 7.25
C ALA A 170 -4.84 4.84 8.36
N LYS A 171 -5.22 3.77 9.04
CA LYS A 171 -4.39 3.11 10.06
C LYS A 171 -4.58 1.60 10.02
N LEU A 172 -3.47 0.87 10.06
CA LEU A 172 -3.44 -0.58 10.18
C LEU A 172 -3.15 -0.96 11.63
N THR A 173 -3.97 -1.85 12.20
CA THR A 173 -3.76 -2.39 13.56
C THR A 173 -3.82 -3.91 13.54
N PRO A 174 -3.19 -4.61 14.52
CA PRO A 174 -3.45 -6.02 14.75
C PRO A 174 -4.93 -6.27 15.01
N ALA A 175 -5.43 -7.46 14.63
CA ALA A 175 -6.86 -7.78 14.66
C ALA A 175 -7.49 -7.75 16.07
N ASN A 176 -6.69 -7.88 17.13
CA ASN A 176 -7.14 -7.84 18.54
C ASN A 176 -7.34 -6.44 19.10
N VAL A 177 -6.98 -5.40 18.36
CA VAL A 177 -7.14 -4.01 18.80
C VAL A 177 -8.62 -3.61 18.70
N ASP A 178 -9.13 -2.96 19.74
CA ASP A 178 -10.49 -2.40 19.78
C ASP A 178 -10.56 -1.20 18.82
N ASP A 179 -11.63 -1.12 18.01
CA ASP A 179 -11.78 -0.13 16.94
C ASP A 179 -11.83 1.32 17.47
N ARG A 180 -12.28 1.50 18.70
CA ARG A 180 -12.33 2.81 19.40
C ARG A 180 -10.95 3.41 19.69
N LYS A 181 -9.90 2.56 19.83
CA LYS A 181 -8.55 3.05 20.13
C LYS A 181 -7.95 3.81 18.95
N PRO A 182 -7.89 3.24 17.74
CA PRO A 182 -7.38 3.96 16.57
C PRO A 182 -8.29 5.11 16.14
N ALA A 183 -9.60 5.05 16.41
CA ALA A 183 -10.54 6.12 16.07
C ALA A 183 -10.17 7.45 16.70
N LYS A 184 -9.82 7.48 17.99
CA LYS A 184 -9.39 8.70 18.69
C LYS A 184 -8.17 9.35 18.06
N GLU A 185 -7.21 8.54 17.64
CA GLU A 185 -5.97 9.00 17.03
C GLU A 185 -6.21 9.51 15.60
N LEU A 186 -7.01 8.77 14.82
CA LEU A 186 -7.35 9.11 13.45
C LEU A 186 -8.23 10.38 13.37
N ALA A 187 -9.09 10.60 14.37
CA ALA A 187 -9.97 11.75 14.47
C ALA A 187 -9.24 13.02 14.93
N ASN A 188 -8.00 12.90 15.42
CA ASN A 188 -7.27 14.06 15.93
C ASN A 188 -6.95 15.04 14.79
N GLY A 189 -7.41 16.28 14.94
CA GLY A 189 -7.23 17.34 13.95
C GLY A 189 -8.25 17.35 12.81
N LEU A 190 -9.28 16.48 12.87
CA LEU A 190 -10.39 16.54 11.92
C LEU A 190 -11.43 17.56 12.37
N PRO A 191 -12.00 18.35 11.44
CA PRO A 191 -13.07 19.27 11.76
C PRO A 191 -14.41 18.54 11.95
N ASP A 192 -15.20 19.06 12.83
CA ASP A 192 -16.62 19.00 13.14
C ASP A 192 -17.37 17.65 13.26
N ARG A 193 -17.48 16.79 12.25
CA ARG A 193 -18.42 15.66 12.28
C ARG A 193 -17.81 14.37 11.73
N LEU A 194 -17.52 13.45 12.64
CA LEU A 194 -17.11 12.09 12.30
C LEU A 194 -18.22 11.10 12.58
N TYR A 195 -18.71 10.41 11.57
CA TYR A 195 -19.73 9.38 11.65
C TYR A 195 -19.10 7.99 11.61
N GLY A 196 -19.46 7.15 12.56
CA GLY A 196 -19.02 5.75 12.63
C GLY A 196 -20.20 4.81 12.85
N ASP A 197 -19.99 3.52 12.60
CA ASP A 197 -20.93 2.48 13.01
C ASP A 197 -20.92 2.33 14.54
N LYS A 198 -21.93 1.67 15.11
CA LYS A 198 -22.09 1.44 16.57
C LYS A 198 -20.88 0.79 17.26
N GLY A 199 -19.91 0.32 16.51
CA GLY A 199 -18.65 -0.25 17.01
C GLY A 199 -17.57 0.76 17.40
N TYR A 200 -17.76 2.04 17.06
CA TYR A 200 -16.83 3.15 17.32
C TYR A 200 -17.21 4.00 18.52
#